data_c1f86fab881eb3f645df42bbaaec7bc7
#
_entry.id   c1f86fab881eb3f645df42bbaaec7bc7
#
_cell.length_a   1.000
_cell.length_b   1.000
_cell.length_c   1.000
_cell.angle_alpha   90.00
_cell.angle_beta   90.00
_cell.angle_gamma   90.00
#
_symmetry.space_group_name_H-M   'P 1'
#
loop_
_entity.id
_entity.type
_entity.pdbx_description
1 polymer ?
#
loop_
_entity_poly.entity_id
_entity_poly.type
_entity_poly.pdbx_seq_one_letter_code
_entity_poly.pdbx_strand_id
1 'polypeptide(L)'
;EAILFSSGFGANAGFLRAILGKNDVVYMDAFIHKSASSGIVGTNVKNIGHNKPDYLDNILSHSHEYNTRAVIIDGVYSQDGDLSMLPQYIEVCKKHNAILIMDDAHGIGVMGDNGRGTAEYFGMLGQVDVITGTFSKSFGCVGGFVAGSHKLIQYLRYYADTNVFSAAISPQTTASVSKAIDLIRECPELRKKLWDNVEYLRKKLIDSGFDIGYSVSPIFPIMVRDNDKVYEIAAELQK
;
A
#
# COMPACT_ATOMS: atom_id res chain seq x y z
N GLU A 1 11.75 -0.15 12.97
CA GLU A 1 12.82 -0.52 12.03
C GLU A 1 12.26 -0.85 10.64
N ALA A 2 13.18 -1.07 9.67
CA ALA A 2 12.82 -1.53 8.34
C ALA A 2 13.82 -2.57 7.82
N ILE A 3 13.34 -3.41 6.88
CA ILE A 3 14.14 -4.37 6.13
C ILE A 3 13.87 -4.16 4.62
N LEU A 4 14.94 -4.27 3.82
CA LEU A 4 14.91 -4.01 2.38
C LEU A 4 14.70 -5.30 1.59
N PHE A 5 14.04 -5.19 0.45
CA PHE A 5 13.80 -6.26 -0.51
C PHE A 5 14.16 -5.80 -1.92
N SER A 6 14.42 -6.75 -2.81
CA SER A 6 14.74 -6.46 -4.22
C SER A 6 13.56 -5.86 -5.02
N SER A 7 12.34 -5.94 -4.50
CA SER A 7 11.14 -5.31 -5.08
C SER A 7 10.04 -5.12 -4.04
N GLY A 8 9.10 -4.21 -4.30
CA GLY A 8 7.88 -4.08 -3.48
C GLY A 8 7.03 -5.36 -3.51
N PHE A 9 6.97 -6.05 -4.66
CA PHE A 9 6.31 -7.34 -4.76
C PHE A 9 6.95 -8.37 -3.82
N GLY A 10 8.29 -8.48 -3.84
CA GLY A 10 9.04 -9.38 -2.96
C GLY A 10 8.89 -9.01 -1.48
N ALA A 11 8.77 -7.73 -1.16
CA ALA A 11 8.50 -7.25 0.20
C ALA A 11 7.17 -7.80 0.72
N ASN A 12 6.06 -7.57 0.01
CA ASN A 12 4.74 -8.06 0.40
C ASN A 12 4.68 -9.59 0.44
N ALA A 13 5.08 -10.26 -0.64
CA ALA A 13 4.97 -11.70 -0.74
C ALA A 13 5.83 -12.43 0.30
N GLY A 14 7.07 -12.01 0.50
CA GLY A 14 7.99 -12.64 1.44
C GLY A 14 7.64 -12.38 2.90
N PHE A 15 7.27 -11.14 3.22
CA PHE A 15 6.83 -10.77 4.56
C PHE A 15 5.60 -11.57 5.00
N LEU A 16 4.54 -11.57 4.17
CA LEU A 16 3.29 -12.25 4.52
C LEU A 16 3.47 -13.76 4.66
N ARG A 17 4.24 -14.37 3.76
CA ARG A 17 4.57 -15.80 3.83
C ARG A 17 5.39 -16.16 5.06
N ALA A 18 6.24 -15.26 5.53
CA ALA A 18 7.07 -15.49 6.70
C ALA A 18 6.28 -15.47 8.01
N ILE A 19 5.22 -14.65 8.10
CA ILE A 19 4.50 -14.43 9.37
C ILE A 19 3.17 -15.17 9.48
N LEU A 20 2.62 -15.68 8.37
CA LEU A 20 1.27 -16.25 8.32
C LEU A 20 1.31 -17.73 7.91
N GLY A 21 0.46 -18.54 8.50
CA GLY A 21 0.34 -19.97 8.24
C GLY A 21 -1.09 -20.47 8.26
N LYS A 22 -1.25 -21.80 8.21
CA LYS A 22 -2.55 -22.48 8.08
C LYS A 22 -3.54 -22.23 9.22
N ASN A 23 -3.04 -21.85 10.40
CA ASN A 23 -3.88 -21.59 11.58
C ASN A 23 -4.17 -20.10 11.78
N ASP A 24 -3.73 -19.24 10.84
CA ASP A 24 -3.93 -17.81 10.84
C ASP A 24 -4.99 -17.43 9.83
N VAL A 25 -5.50 -16.21 9.91
CA VAL A 25 -6.45 -15.64 8.94
C VAL A 25 -6.03 -14.24 8.52
N VAL A 26 -6.21 -13.96 7.24
CA VAL A 26 -6.03 -12.64 6.64
C VAL A 26 -7.38 -12.10 6.18
N TYR A 27 -7.74 -10.94 6.69
CA TYR A 27 -8.85 -10.11 6.22
C TYR A 27 -8.30 -9.14 5.19
N MET A 28 -8.71 -9.30 3.95
CA MET A 28 -8.11 -8.60 2.82
C MET A 28 -9.13 -7.70 2.14
N ASP A 29 -8.78 -6.43 1.97
CA ASP A 29 -9.57 -5.52 1.13
C ASP A 29 -9.64 -6.05 -0.30
N ALA A 30 -10.79 -5.86 -0.97
CA ALA A 30 -11.02 -6.38 -2.31
C ALA A 30 -10.09 -5.81 -3.38
N PHE A 31 -9.58 -4.60 -3.17
CA PHE A 31 -8.75 -3.88 -4.14
C PHE A 31 -7.27 -3.85 -3.79
N ILE A 32 -6.86 -4.67 -2.83
CA ILE A 32 -5.45 -4.82 -2.46
C ILE A 32 -4.58 -5.22 -3.65
N HIS A 33 -3.37 -4.72 -3.70
CA HIS A 33 -2.43 -5.05 -4.75
C HIS A 33 -2.10 -6.56 -4.80
N LYS A 34 -1.93 -7.08 -6.01
CA LYS A 34 -1.69 -8.52 -6.29
C LYS A 34 -0.52 -9.11 -5.50
N SER A 35 0.51 -8.34 -5.17
CA SER A 35 1.67 -8.80 -4.39
C SER A 35 1.28 -9.33 -3.01
N ALA A 36 0.30 -8.70 -2.34
CA ALA A 36 -0.19 -9.15 -1.05
C ALA A 36 -0.88 -10.51 -1.18
N SER A 37 -1.83 -10.66 -2.11
CA SER A 37 -2.54 -11.94 -2.33
C SER A 37 -1.59 -13.08 -2.74
N SER A 38 -0.46 -12.77 -3.37
CA SER A 38 0.57 -13.76 -3.73
C SER A 38 1.40 -14.25 -2.54
N GLY A 39 1.43 -13.50 -1.43
CA GLY A 39 2.16 -13.85 -0.22
C GLY A 39 1.39 -14.73 0.77
N ILE A 40 0.07 -14.82 0.64
CA ILE A 40 -0.80 -15.53 1.60
C ILE A 40 -1.16 -16.95 1.17
N VAL A 41 -0.18 -17.68 0.64
CA VAL A 41 -0.37 -19.07 0.24
C VAL A 41 -0.42 -19.98 1.47
N GLY A 42 -1.48 -20.79 1.59
CA GLY A 42 -1.65 -21.72 2.71
C GLY A 42 -2.21 -21.09 3.98
N THR A 43 -2.67 -19.85 3.93
CA THR A 43 -3.34 -19.13 5.02
C THR A 43 -4.85 -19.04 4.73
N ASN A 44 -5.69 -18.94 5.75
CA ASN A 44 -7.11 -18.65 5.55
C ASN A 44 -7.28 -17.19 5.10
N VAL A 45 -8.10 -16.95 4.07
CA VAL A 45 -8.34 -15.62 3.52
C VAL A 45 -9.83 -15.31 3.56
N LYS A 46 -10.17 -14.14 4.09
CA LYS A 46 -11.53 -13.59 4.08
C LYS A 46 -11.51 -12.22 3.38
N ASN A 47 -12.27 -12.09 2.30
CA ASN A 47 -12.43 -10.79 1.62
C ASN A 47 -13.43 -9.94 2.41
N ILE A 48 -13.05 -8.70 2.73
CA ILE A 48 -13.88 -7.77 3.51
C ILE A 48 -14.64 -6.74 2.65
N GLY A 49 -14.57 -6.89 1.32
CA GLY A 49 -15.04 -5.84 0.42
C GLY A 49 -14.03 -4.69 0.35
N HIS A 50 -14.40 -3.61 -0.33
CA HIS A 50 -13.53 -2.44 -0.44
C HIS A 50 -13.97 -1.36 0.54
N ASN A 51 -13.04 -0.88 1.38
CA ASN A 51 -13.26 0.18 2.38
C ASN A 51 -14.48 -0.10 3.28
N LYS A 52 -14.53 -1.29 3.91
CA LYS A 52 -15.64 -1.74 4.77
C LYS A 52 -15.19 -2.05 6.20
N PRO A 53 -14.72 -1.07 6.99
CA PRO A 53 -14.29 -1.30 8.37
C PRO A 53 -15.42 -1.82 9.28
N ASP A 54 -16.68 -1.38 9.07
CA ASP A 54 -17.82 -1.87 9.85
C ASP A 54 -18.08 -3.37 9.62
N TYR A 55 -17.94 -3.84 8.37
CA TYR A 55 -18.05 -5.26 8.07
C TYR A 55 -16.89 -6.05 8.70
N LEU A 56 -15.68 -5.48 8.68
CA LEU A 56 -14.52 -6.06 9.36
C LEU A 56 -14.76 -6.18 10.87
N ASP A 57 -15.30 -5.15 11.52
CA ASP A 57 -15.63 -5.17 12.95
C ASP A 57 -16.57 -6.33 13.29
N ASN A 58 -17.61 -6.50 12.49
CA ASN A 58 -18.56 -7.60 12.67
C ASN A 58 -17.88 -8.98 12.52
N ILE A 59 -17.13 -9.23 11.46
CA ILE A 59 -16.53 -10.57 11.27
C ILE A 59 -15.42 -10.88 12.27
N LEU A 60 -14.64 -9.88 12.71
CA LEU A 60 -13.61 -10.06 13.73
C LEU A 60 -14.21 -10.44 15.09
N SER A 61 -15.39 -9.95 15.43
CA SER A 61 -16.10 -10.29 16.68
C SER A 61 -16.50 -11.77 16.77
N HIS A 62 -16.50 -12.50 15.63
CA HIS A 62 -16.88 -13.92 15.53
C HIS A 62 -15.71 -14.83 15.07
N SER A 63 -14.46 -14.32 15.04
CA SER A 63 -13.30 -15.04 14.50
C SER A 63 -12.27 -15.31 15.60
N HIS A 64 -12.62 -16.15 16.54
CA HIS A 64 -11.77 -16.50 17.70
C HIS A 64 -10.96 -17.79 17.49
N GLU A 65 -11.21 -18.52 16.41
CA GLU A 65 -10.60 -19.82 16.10
C GLU A 65 -9.17 -19.72 15.53
N TYR A 66 -8.72 -18.52 15.15
CA TYR A 66 -7.40 -18.32 14.52
C TYR A 66 -6.36 -17.82 15.52
N ASN A 67 -5.10 -18.27 15.32
CA ASN A 67 -3.98 -17.85 16.17
C ASN A 67 -3.63 -16.38 15.93
N THR A 68 -3.44 -16.02 14.64
CA THR A 68 -3.17 -14.65 14.21
C THR A 68 -4.31 -14.16 13.31
N ARG A 69 -4.74 -12.94 13.53
CA ARG A 69 -5.70 -12.24 12.70
C ARG A 69 -5.02 -11.01 12.12
N ALA A 70 -4.77 -11.02 10.81
CA ALA A 70 -4.15 -9.91 10.10
C ALA A 70 -5.16 -9.23 9.18
N VAL A 71 -5.10 -7.92 9.09
CA VAL A 71 -5.90 -7.10 8.18
C VAL A 71 -4.95 -6.43 7.19
N ILE A 72 -5.22 -6.55 5.90
CA ILE A 72 -4.37 -5.95 4.84
C ILE A 72 -5.19 -4.97 4.03
N ILE A 73 -4.68 -3.75 3.93
CA ILE A 73 -5.23 -2.64 3.16
C ILE A 73 -4.12 -1.96 2.34
N ASP A 74 -4.48 -1.28 1.26
CA ASP A 74 -3.60 -0.29 0.63
C ASP A 74 -3.84 1.08 1.26
N GLY A 75 -2.81 1.89 1.44
CA GLY A 75 -2.96 3.27 1.92
C GLY A 75 -3.68 4.13 0.88
N VAL A 76 -3.18 4.07 -0.36
CA VAL A 76 -3.79 4.63 -1.56
C VAL A 76 -4.04 3.50 -2.55
N TYR A 77 -5.27 3.29 -2.98
CA TYR A 77 -5.62 2.23 -3.92
C TYR A 77 -5.24 2.59 -5.35
N SER A 78 -4.49 1.69 -5.99
CA SER A 78 -3.81 1.96 -7.27
C SER A 78 -4.73 2.09 -8.47
N GLN A 79 -5.96 1.56 -8.40
CA GLN A 79 -6.91 1.58 -9.51
C GLN A 79 -7.88 2.76 -9.40
N ASP A 80 -8.43 2.99 -8.22
CA ASP A 80 -9.47 4.00 -8.00
C ASP A 80 -8.91 5.34 -7.50
N GLY A 81 -7.67 5.34 -6.99
CA GLY A 81 -7.03 6.56 -6.48
C GLY A 81 -7.64 7.08 -5.19
N ASP A 82 -8.51 6.32 -4.56
CA ASP A 82 -9.08 6.62 -3.26
C ASP A 82 -8.16 6.19 -2.11
N LEU A 83 -8.48 6.58 -0.89
CA LEU A 83 -7.74 6.29 0.32
C LEU A 83 -8.47 5.24 1.16
N SER A 84 -7.70 4.42 1.86
CA SER A 84 -8.27 3.59 2.91
C SER A 84 -8.93 4.44 4.00
N MET A 85 -9.98 3.93 4.60
CA MET A 85 -10.58 4.48 5.82
C MET A 85 -9.68 4.16 7.03
N LEU A 86 -8.41 4.57 6.94
CA LEU A 86 -7.34 4.18 7.87
C LEU A 86 -7.67 4.40 9.35
N PRO A 87 -8.25 5.54 9.79
CA PRO A 87 -8.60 5.74 11.19
C PRO A 87 -9.55 4.66 11.71
N GLN A 88 -10.57 4.30 10.93
CA GLN A 88 -11.56 3.29 11.31
C GLN A 88 -10.94 1.88 11.32
N TYR A 89 -10.06 1.56 10.35
CA TYR A 89 -9.33 0.29 10.36
C TYR A 89 -8.42 0.15 11.59
N ILE A 90 -7.73 1.23 11.98
CA ILE A 90 -6.90 1.25 13.21
C ILE A 90 -7.77 0.98 14.45
N GLU A 91 -8.91 1.64 14.57
CA GLU A 91 -9.83 1.45 15.70
C GLU A 91 -10.32 0.00 15.79
N VAL A 92 -10.79 -0.55 14.68
CA VAL A 92 -11.28 -1.93 14.60
C VAL A 92 -10.17 -2.93 14.92
N CYS A 93 -8.99 -2.77 14.34
CA CYS A 93 -7.86 -3.67 14.58
C CYS A 93 -7.44 -3.65 16.06
N LYS A 94 -7.36 -2.48 16.68
CA LYS A 94 -7.06 -2.36 18.12
C LYS A 94 -8.12 -3.01 18.99
N LYS A 95 -9.40 -2.78 18.71
CA LYS A 95 -10.52 -3.36 19.43
C LYS A 95 -10.47 -4.89 19.46
N HIS A 96 -10.08 -5.51 18.36
CA HIS A 96 -10.06 -6.96 18.21
C HIS A 96 -8.67 -7.58 18.35
N ASN A 97 -7.64 -6.83 18.69
CA ASN A 97 -6.25 -7.29 18.75
C ASN A 97 -5.83 -7.99 17.43
N ALA A 98 -6.16 -7.37 16.31
CA ALA A 98 -5.75 -7.79 14.98
C ALA A 98 -4.56 -6.95 14.48
N ILE A 99 -3.64 -7.55 13.73
CA ILE A 99 -2.48 -6.87 13.15
C ILE A 99 -2.92 -6.09 11.93
N LEU A 100 -2.69 -4.78 11.91
CA LEU A 100 -2.94 -3.95 10.74
C LEU A 100 -1.70 -3.82 9.87
N ILE A 101 -1.80 -4.26 8.63
CA ILE A 101 -0.78 -4.20 7.59
C ILE A 101 -1.26 -3.25 6.51
N MET A 102 -0.46 -2.23 6.18
CA MET A 102 -0.78 -1.26 5.14
C MET A 102 0.30 -1.26 4.06
N ASP A 103 -0.09 -1.55 2.82
CA ASP A 103 0.74 -1.26 1.65
C ASP A 103 0.59 0.21 1.29
N ASP A 104 1.63 0.99 1.54
CA ASP A 104 1.64 2.43 1.28
C ASP A 104 2.52 2.79 0.07
N ALA A 105 2.61 1.87 -0.89
CA ALA A 105 3.44 2.03 -2.10
C ALA A 105 3.08 3.26 -2.94
N HIS A 106 1.84 3.73 -2.88
CA HIS A 106 1.36 4.93 -3.56
C HIS A 106 1.30 6.17 -2.65
N GLY A 107 1.37 6.00 -1.33
CA GLY A 107 1.31 7.11 -0.38
C GLY A 107 2.67 7.69 -0.02
N ILE A 108 3.69 6.83 0.17
CA ILE A 108 5.05 7.28 0.56
C ILE A 108 5.64 8.24 -0.50
N GLY A 109 6.12 9.39 -0.05
CA GLY A 109 6.67 10.47 -0.89
C GLY A 109 5.60 11.39 -1.48
N VAL A 110 4.31 11.04 -1.36
CA VAL A 110 3.17 11.72 -1.99
C VAL A 110 2.20 12.29 -0.96
N MET A 111 1.75 11.45 -0.02
CA MET A 111 0.74 11.80 0.99
C MET A 111 1.40 12.36 2.25
N GLY A 112 0.67 13.24 2.94
CA GLY A 112 1.13 13.91 4.15
C GLY A 112 2.04 15.12 3.89
N ASP A 113 2.14 16.02 4.86
CA ASP A 113 2.87 17.29 4.73
C ASP A 113 4.38 17.08 4.50
N ASN A 114 4.94 16.03 5.07
CA ASN A 114 6.35 15.67 4.92
C ASN A 114 6.59 14.50 3.98
N GLY A 115 5.55 14.00 3.28
CA GLY A 115 5.64 12.84 2.38
C GLY A 115 5.87 11.51 3.10
N ARG A 116 5.46 11.39 4.36
CA ARG A 116 5.58 10.14 5.13
C ARG A 116 4.47 9.14 4.85
N GLY A 117 3.63 9.43 3.86
CA GLY A 117 2.59 8.53 3.40
C GLY A 117 1.23 8.71 4.07
N THR A 118 0.37 7.73 3.84
CA THR A 118 -1.05 7.77 4.22
C THR A 118 -1.26 7.87 5.73
N ALA A 119 -0.41 7.24 6.54
CA ALA A 119 -0.48 7.36 8.00
C ALA A 119 -0.23 8.80 8.49
N GLU A 120 0.71 9.52 7.86
CA GLU A 120 0.91 10.95 8.17
C GLU A 120 -0.28 11.80 7.74
N TYR A 121 -0.81 11.55 6.54
CA TYR A 121 -1.96 12.28 6.00
C TYR A 121 -3.16 12.28 6.97
N PHE A 122 -3.39 11.15 7.64
CA PHE A 122 -4.46 11.02 8.64
C PHE A 122 -4.03 11.38 10.08
N GLY A 123 -2.78 11.80 10.31
CA GLY A 123 -2.27 12.06 11.66
C GLY A 123 -2.11 10.79 12.52
N MET A 124 -1.96 9.62 11.89
CA MET A 124 -1.95 8.29 12.52
C MET A 124 -0.55 7.63 12.52
N LEU A 125 0.51 8.44 12.44
CA LEU A 125 1.88 7.91 12.50
C LEU A 125 2.09 7.05 13.76
N GLY A 126 2.72 5.89 13.56
CA GLY A 126 3.01 4.94 14.65
C GLY A 126 1.82 4.10 15.12
N GLN A 127 0.67 4.19 14.44
CA GLN A 127 -0.53 3.43 14.81
C GLN A 127 -0.81 2.23 13.89
N VAL A 128 -0.11 2.10 12.78
CA VAL A 128 -0.11 0.94 11.89
C VAL A 128 1.00 -0.01 12.32
N ASP A 129 0.70 -1.30 12.47
CA ASP A 129 1.67 -2.28 12.97
C ASP A 129 2.77 -2.57 11.96
N VAL A 130 2.40 -2.66 10.67
CA VAL A 130 3.33 -2.95 9.58
C VAL A 130 3.00 -2.08 8.38
N ILE A 131 4.01 -1.39 7.87
CA ILE A 131 3.92 -0.63 6.61
C ILE A 131 4.85 -1.28 5.60
N THR A 132 4.32 -1.56 4.41
CA THR A 132 5.11 -1.98 3.26
C THR A 132 5.14 -0.89 2.20
N GLY A 133 6.14 -0.94 1.33
CA GLY A 133 6.24 0.04 0.25
C GLY A 133 7.23 -0.36 -0.82
N THR A 134 7.31 0.44 -1.86
CA THR A 134 8.19 0.23 -3.00
C THR A 134 9.05 1.45 -3.29
N PHE A 135 10.23 1.20 -3.85
CA PHE A 135 11.09 2.27 -4.35
C PHE A 135 10.87 2.56 -5.86
N SER A 136 9.95 1.82 -6.52
CA SER A 136 9.73 1.95 -7.97
C SER A 136 8.77 3.08 -8.37
N LYS A 137 8.24 3.83 -7.41
CA LYS A 137 7.29 4.92 -7.64
C LYS A 137 7.92 6.28 -7.29
N SER A 138 7.57 6.88 -6.18
CA SER A 138 8.06 8.20 -5.75
C SER A 138 9.59 8.30 -5.62
N PHE A 139 10.28 7.21 -5.33
CA PHE A 139 11.74 7.17 -5.23
C PHE A 139 12.45 6.99 -6.58
N GLY A 140 11.74 6.58 -7.64
CA GLY A 140 12.32 6.36 -8.99
C GLY A 140 13.39 5.28 -9.06
N CYS A 141 13.39 4.30 -8.15
CA CYS A 141 14.40 3.27 -8.00
C CYS A 141 13.79 1.86 -8.04
N VAL A 142 14.61 0.83 -7.87
CA VAL A 142 14.18 -0.57 -7.74
C VAL A 142 14.27 -0.99 -6.28
N GLY A 143 13.34 -1.84 -5.83
CA GLY A 143 13.32 -2.40 -4.49
C GLY A 143 12.04 -2.11 -3.74
N GLY A 144 12.00 -2.54 -2.49
CA GLY A 144 10.91 -2.31 -1.57
C GLY A 144 11.35 -2.46 -0.13
N PHE A 145 10.44 -2.27 0.79
CA PHE A 145 10.72 -2.38 2.21
C PHE A 145 9.50 -2.88 2.98
N VAL A 146 9.78 -3.43 4.16
CA VAL A 146 8.81 -3.66 5.23
C VAL A 146 9.30 -2.91 6.46
N ALA A 147 8.44 -2.11 7.06
CA ALA A 147 8.69 -1.37 8.30
C ALA A 147 7.73 -1.83 9.39
N GLY A 148 8.24 -1.98 10.61
CA GLY A 148 7.46 -2.42 11.75
C GLY A 148 8.30 -2.48 13.04
N SER A 149 7.83 -3.25 14.03
CA SER A 149 8.54 -3.40 15.30
C SER A 149 9.92 -4.03 15.11
N HIS A 150 10.85 -3.73 16.03
CA HIS A 150 12.19 -4.35 16.04
C HIS A 150 12.12 -5.88 15.99
N LYS A 151 11.24 -6.49 16.79
CA LYS A 151 11.09 -7.95 16.84
C LYS A 151 10.67 -8.53 15.49
N LEU A 152 9.70 -7.89 14.83
CA LEU A 152 9.25 -8.30 13.50
C LEU A 152 10.39 -8.21 12.49
N ILE A 153 11.10 -7.10 12.44
CA ILE A 153 12.18 -6.90 11.46
C ILE A 153 13.34 -7.90 11.70
N GLN A 154 13.69 -8.18 12.95
CA GLN A 154 14.68 -9.23 13.26
C GLN A 154 14.19 -10.62 12.81
N TYR A 155 12.93 -10.95 13.02
CA TYR A 155 12.35 -12.20 12.53
C TYR A 155 12.43 -12.32 11.00
N LEU A 156 12.04 -11.27 10.28
CA LEU A 156 12.06 -11.27 8.81
C LEU A 156 13.46 -11.43 8.20
N ARG A 157 14.51 -10.96 8.89
CA ARG A 157 15.91 -11.16 8.45
C ARG A 157 16.30 -12.63 8.32
N TYR A 158 15.62 -13.52 9.05
CA TYR A 158 15.90 -14.96 9.03
C TYR A 158 14.87 -15.78 8.26
N TYR A 159 13.61 -15.31 8.19
CA TYR A 159 12.50 -16.13 7.71
C TYR A 159 11.81 -15.60 6.46
N ALA A 160 12.08 -14.37 6.02
CA ALA A 160 11.55 -13.88 4.76
C ALA A 160 12.37 -14.42 3.57
N ASP A 161 11.87 -15.46 2.92
CA ASP A 161 12.54 -16.18 1.82
C ASP A 161 12.94 -15.23 0.66
N THR A 162 12.10 -14.28 0.31
CA THR A 162 12.38 -13.30 -0.74
C THR A 162 13.46 -12.25 -0.34
N ASN A 163 13.86 -12.21 0.92
CA ASN A 163 15.02 -11.45 1.39
C ASN A 163 16.26 -12.34 1.48
N VAL A 164 16.13 -13.52 2.13
CA VAL A 164 17.25 -14.41 2.44
C VAL A 164 17.81 -15.07 1.18
N PHE A 165 16.95 -15.48 0.26
CA PHE A 165 17.31 -16.23 -0.97
C PHE A 165 17.24 -15.37 -2.24
N SER A 166 17.31 -14.05 -2.10
CA SER A 166 17.34 -13.12 -3.22
C SER A 166 18.58 -12.23 -3.16
N ALA A 167 19.02 -11.74 -4.32
CA ALA A 167 20.10 -10.77 -4.37
C ALA A 167 19.67 -9.47 -3.68
N ALA A 168 20.57 -8.88 -2.91
CA ALA A 168 20.36 -7.56 -2.31
C ALA A 168 20.24 -6.47 -3.40
N ILE A 169 19.55 -5.37 -3.08
CA ILE A 169 19.59 -4.18 -3.95
C ILE A 169 21.03 -3.66 -4.07
N SER A 170 21.37 -3.15 -5.26
CA SER A 170 22.74 -2.73 -5.52
C SER A 170 23.15 -1.51 -4.67
N PRO A 171 24.46 -1.30 -4.42
CA PRO A 171 24.93 -0.10 -3.72
C PRO A 171 24.47 1.20 -4.39
N GLN A 172 24.43 1.24 -5.72
CA GLN A 172 23.96 2.39 -6.49
C GLN A 172 22.48 2.67 -6.21
N THR A 173 21.64 1.64 -6.24
CA THR A 173 20.22 1.76 -5.89
C THR A 173 20.05 2.23 -4.44
N THR A 174 20.83 1.68 -3.52
CA THR A 174 20.78 2.07 -2.10
C THR A 174 21.12 3.56 -1.93
N ALA A 175 22.18 4.04 -2.59
CA ALA A 175 22.57 5.45 -2.56
C ALA A 175 21.49 6.36 -3.19
N SER A 176 20.89 5.92 -4.30
CA SER A 176 19.81 6.66 -4.97
C SER A 176 18.56 6.76 -4.08
N VAL A 177 18.16 5.67 -3.43
CA VAL A 177 17.02 5.67 -2.48
C VAL A 177 17.31 6.56 -1.29
N SER A 178 18.52 6.50 -0.72
CA SER A 178 18.94 7.39 0.37
C SER A 178 18.82 8.87 -0.04
N LYS A 179 19.32 9.21 -1.24
CA LYS A 179 19.21 10.59 -1.75
C LYS A 179 17.76 10.99 -2.02
N ALA A 180 16.92 10.08 -2.52
CA ALA A 180 15.50 10.34 -2.71
C ALA A 180 14.78 10.65 -1.38
N ILE A 181 15.14 9.95 -0.30
CA ILE A 181 14.63 10.25 1.05
C ILE A 181 15.02 11.68 1.47
N ASP A 182 16.28 12.07 1.24
CA ASP A 182 16.72 13.43 1.55
C ASP A 182 15.94 14.47 0.74
N LEU A 183 15.75 14.24 -0.57
CA LEU A 183 14.97 15.12 -1.42
C LEU A 183 13.51 15.26 -0.99
N ILE A 184 12.86 14.15 -0.58
CA ILE A 184 11.49 14.19 -0.06
C ILE A 184 11.40 15.08 1.18
N ARG A 185 12.43 15.07 2.04
CA ARG A 185 12.50 15.87 3.27
C ARG A 185 12.87 17.32 3.02
N GLU A 186 13.86 17.57 2.17
CA GLU A 186 14.52 18.86 1.99
C GLU A 186 13.86 19.72 0.90
N CYS A 187 13.12 19.09 -0.04
CA CYS A 187 12.52 19.75 -1.21
C CYS A 187 10.99 19.60 -1.22
N PRO A 188 10.26 20.18 -0.26
CA PRO A 188 8.79 20.08 -0.20
C PRO A 188 8.11 20.69 -1.44
N GLU A 189 8.79 21.58 -2.16
CA GLU A 189 8.32 22.19 -3.41
C GLU A 189 8.06 21.14 -4.51
N LEU A 190 8.77 20.00 -4.52
CA LEU A 190 8.52 18.91 -5.48
C LEU A 190 7.14 18.29 -5.24
N ARG A 191 6.80 18.03 -3.98
CA ARG A 191 5.49 17.51 -3.61
C ARG A 191 4.39 18.55 -3.84
N LYS A 192 4.66 19.83 -3.51
CA LYS A 192 3.74 20.90 -3.82
C LYS A 192 3.44 20.98 -5.33
N LYS A 193 4.48 20.92 -6.18
CA LYS A 193 4.32 20.91 -7.64
C LYS A 193 3.47 19.72 -8.11
N LEU A 194 3.66 18.53 -7.53
CA LEU A 194 2.80 17.38 -7.82
C LEU A 194 1.33 17.70 -7.52
N TRP A 195 1.04 18.22 -6.33
CA TRP A 195 -0.34 18.53 -5.94
C TRP A 195 -0.94 19.70 -6.74
N ASP A 196 -0.17 20.71 -7.10
CA ASP A 196 -0.61 21.77 -8.02
C ASP A 196 -1.02 21.16 -9.41
N ASN A 197 -0.26 20.19 -9.92
CA ASN A 197 -0.61 19.47 -11.14
C ASN A 197 -1.85 18.57 -10.97
N VAL A 198 -1.99 17.92 -9.81
CA VAL A 198 -3.16 17.11 -9.45
C VAL A 198 -4.43 17.95 -9.49
N GLU A 199 -4.44 19.10 -8.84
CA GLU A 199 -5.60 19.99 -8.81
C GLU A 199 -5.92 20.54 -10.21
N TYR A 200 -4.91 20.92 -10.96
CA TYR A 200 -5.08 21.37 -12.34
C TYR A 200 -5.71 20.29 -13.22
N LEU A 201 -5.16 19.06 -13.19
CA LEU A 201 -5.67 17.96 -14.00
C LEU A 201 -7.07 17.53 -13.56
N ARG A 202 -7.31 17.39 -12.26
CA ARG A 202 -8.62 17.07 -11.68
C ARG A 202 -9.69 18.03 -12.21
N LYS A 203 -9.42 19.34 -12.11
CA LYS A 203 -10.35 20.35 -12.60
C LYS A 203 -10.60 20.20 -14.10
N LYS A 204 -9.55 20.02 -14.91
CA LYS A 204 -9.70 19.85 -16.37
C LYS A 204 -10.50 18.63 -16.74
N LEU A 205 -10.29 17.50 -16.07
CA LEU A 205 -11.04 16.27 -16.34
C LEU A 205 -12.52 16.45 -16.00
N ILE A 206 -12.84 17.01 -14.85
CA ILE A 206 -14.23 17.28 -14.43
C ILE A 206 -14.90 18.29 -15.37
N ASP A 207 -14.27 19.41 -15.67
CA ASP A 207 -14.78 20.44 -16.59
C ASP A 207 -15.03 19.89 -18.00
N SER A 208 -14.26 18.85 -18.39
CA SER A 208 -14.42 18.16 -19.68
C SER A 208 -15.45 17.00 -19.64
N GLY A 209 -16.11 16.80 -18.50
CA GLY A 209 -17.17 15.79 -18.34
C GLY A 209 -16.69 14.35 -18.12
N PHE A 210 -15.41 14.16 -17.77
CA PHE A 210 -14.91 12.82 -17.44
C PHE A 210 -15.36 12.39 -16.02
N ASP A 211 -15.79 11.14 -15.90
CA ASP A 211 -16.03 10.47 -14.63
C ASP A 211 -14.68 9.92 -14.10
N ILE A 212 -14.16 10.51 -13.04
CA ILE A 212 -12.91 10.13 -12.39
C ILE A 212 -13.12 9.35 -11.08
N GLY A 213 -14.32 8.82 -10.86
CA GLY A 213 -14.67 8.08 -9.66
C GLY A 213 -14.52 8.90 -8.38
N TYR A 214 -14.04 8.26 -7.32
CA TYR A 214 -13.83 8.86 -5.99
C TYR A 214 -12.37 9.21 -5.70
N SER A 215 -11.54 9.35 -6.74
CA SER A 215 -10.12 9.63 -6.57
C SER A 215 -9.88 10.93 -5.79
N VAL A 216 -9.00 10.84 -4.80
CA VAL A 216 -8.50 11.96 -3.97
C VAL A 216 -6.97 12.01 -3.94
N SER A 217 -6.32 11.21 -4.78
CA SER A 217 -4.86 11.10 -4.90
C SER A 217 -4.38 11.56 -6.30
N PRO A 218 -3.09 11.48 -6.62
CA PRO A 218 -2.56 11.73 -7.96
C PRO A 218 -2.95 10.68 -9.03
N ILE A 219 -3.81 9.74 -8.72
CA ILE A 219 -4.30 8.69 -9.63
C ILE A 219 -5.71 9.06 -10.07
N PHE A 220 -5.94 9.16 -11.36
CA PHE A 220 -7.25 9.48 -11.94
C PHE A 220 -7.74 8.33 -12.83
N PRO A 221 -8.67 7.49 -12.34
CA PRO A 221 -9.35 6.53 -13.20
C PRO A 221 -10.29 7.28 -14.14
N ILE A 222 -10.29 6.93 -15.41
CA ILE A 222 -11.31 7.39 -16.35
C ILE A 222 -12.33 6.27 -16.53
N MET A 223 -13.52 6.47 -15.97
CA MET A 223 -14.56 5.46 -15.87
C MET A 223 -15.34 5.34 -17.18
N VAL A 224 -14.89 4.49 -18.08
CA VAL A 224 -15.52 4.26 -19.40
C VAL A 224 -16.77 3.36 -19.29
N ARG A 225 -16.77 2.39 -18.35
CA ARG A 225 -17.85 1.44 -18.05
C ARG A 225 -18.28 0.55 -19.24
N ASP A 226 -17.40 0.40 -20.23
CA ASP A 226 -17.60 -0.42 -21.43
C ASP A 226 -16.25 -1.02 -21.83
N ASN A 227 -16.12 -2.34 -21.76
CA ASN A 227 -14.85 -3.01 -21.98
C ASN A 227 -14.31 -2.84 -23.40
N ASP A 228 -15.18 -2.91 -24.42
CA ASP A 228 -14.75 -2.80 -25.81
C ASP A 228 -14.23 -1.39 -26.10
N LYS A 229 -14.94 -0.36 -25.60
CA LYS A 229 -14.48 1.03 -25.70
C LYS A 229 -13.18 1.30 -24.96
N VAL A 230 -12.91 0.65 -23.81
CA VAL A 230 -11.64 0.79 -23.11
C VAL A 230 -10.48 0.34 -24.00
N TYR A 231 -10.63 -0.80 -24.69
CA TYR A 231 -9.60 -1.28 -25.62
C TYR A 231 -9.41 -0.37 -26.83
N GLU A 232 -10.51 0.14 -27.40
CA GLU A 232 -10.46 1.10 -28.51
C GLU A 232 -9.73 2.39 -28.11
N ILE A 233 -10.09 2.99 -26.96
CA ILE A 233 -9.45 4.20 -26.42
C ILE A 233 -7.97 3.94 -26.14
N ALA A 234 -7.62 2.81 -25.50
CA ALA A 234 -6.24 2.47 -25.22
C ALA A 234 -5.42 2.34 -26.51
N ALA A 235 -5.96 1.73 -27.56
CA ALA A 235 -5.32 1.59 -28.86
C ALA A 235 -5.12 2.97 -29.57
N GLU A 236 -6.07 3.89 -29.43
CA GLU A 236 -5.93 5.23 -29.99
C GLU A 236 -4.87 6.06 -29.25
N LEU A 237 -4.79 5.94 -27.91
CA LEU A 237 -3.79 6.66 -27.09
C LEU A 237 -2.36 6.16 -27.31
N GLN A 238 -2.16 4.98 -27.91
CA GLN A 238 -0.82 4.43 -28.23
C GLN A 238 -0.27 4.88 -29.59
N LYS A 239 -1.07 5.58 -30.40
CA LYS A 239 -0.64 6.13 -31.69
C LYS A 239 0.09 7.46 -31.55
#